data_f5a81590a50c96d8866b2083bf53a8a7
#
_entry.id   f5a81590a50c96d8866b2083bf53a8a7
#
_cell.length_a   1.000
_cell.length_b   1.000
_cell.length_c   1.000
_cell.angle_alpha   90.00
_cell.angle_beta   90.00
_cell.angle_gamma   90.00
#
_symmetry.space_group_name_H-M   'P 1'
#
loop_
_entity.id
_entity.type
_entity.pdbx_description
1 polymer ?
#
loop_
_entity_poly.entity_id
_entity_poly.type
_entity_poly.pdbx_seq_one_letter_code
_entity_poly.pdbx_strand_id
1 'polypeptide(L)'
;LFSQFASDPSTVAKMVNYMSALMSGTCILFLFWSITHLVRKLVVTDENNITCGQLITIMGSGLVGALAYTFSDTFWFSAVEGEVYAFSSLFTAVVFWLILKWEDVANEPHSDRWLILIAYLTGLSIGVHLLNLLCLPAIVLVYYYKKVPNANAKGSLLALLASGILVAAVLYGMVPGIVKVGGWFELFFVNTLGMSFNSGVMVYIIVLAASIIWGVYESYTEKNKMRMSVSFVLTIALLGIPFYGHGTSAVIIGIIVIAFLFFYLSPKMQASMKEKYRVSARTLNTSLLCTMMIVIGYSSYAIIVIRSTANTPMDQNSPEDIFTLGEYLGREQYGTRPLFYGQAFSSKVALDVKDGYCEPRISYNGTKFIRKEKATPDEKDSYIEIPGRIEYEYAQNMLFPRMYSSQHAREYQAWVDIKGEDVPYDQCGQMVMVNMPTQWENIKFFFTYQLNWMYWRYFMWNFAG
;
A
#
# COMPACT_ATOMS: atom_id res chain seq x y z
N LEU A 1 -0.30 12.01 -21.01
CA LEU A 1 0.00 13.41 -21.26
C LEU A 1 1.20 13.57 -22.19
N PHE A 2 2.39 13.07 -21.83
CA PHE A 2 3.62 13.23 -22.62
C PHE A 2 3.54 12.58 -24.01
N SER A 3 2.85 11.48 -24.17
CA SER A 3 2.59 10.85 -25.47
C SER A 3 1.85 11.77 -26.46
N GLN A 4 1.15 12.78 -25.97
CA GLN A 4 0.45 13.78 -26.80
C GLN A 4 1.41 14.74 -27.53
N PHE A 5 2.67 14.82 -27.08
CA PHE A 5 3.70 15.62 -27.74
C PHE A 5 4.47 14.84 -28.80
N ALA A 6 4.16 13.56 -29.00
CA ALA A 6 4.75 12.75 -30.06
C ALA A 6 4.20 13.18 -31.43
N SER A 7 5.08 13.38 -32.39
CA SER A 7 4.70 13.71 -33.78
C SER A 7 4.16 12.52 -34.54
N ASP A 8 4.57 11.32 -34.15
CA ASP A 8 4.18 10.05 -34.76
C ASP A 8 4.27 8.91 -33.73
N PRO A 9 3.67 7.73 -33.97
CA PRO A 9 3.70 6.61 -33.03
C PRO A 9 5.09 6.12 -32.65
N SER A 10 6.10 6.25 -33.51
CA SER A 10 7.48 5.82 -33.25
C SER A 10 8.18 6.69 -32.21
N THR A 11 7.73 7.94 -32.03
CA THR A 11 8.31 8.89 -31.07
C THR A 11 7.64 8.87 -29.70
N VAL A 12 6.56 8.08 -29.50
CA VAL A 12 5.84 7.99 -28.22
C VAL A 12 6.77 7.53 -27.10
N ALA A 13 7.55 6.47 -27.30
CA ALA A 13 8.51 5.96 -26.30
C ALA A 13 9.52 7.02 -25.89
N LYS A 14 10.03 7.82 -26.85
CA LYS A 14 10.94 8.93 -26.61
C LYS A 14 10.31 10.00 -25.72
N MET A 15 9.04 10.33 -25.92
CA MET A 15 8.31 11.30 -25.08
C MET A 15 8.11 10.77 -23.65
N VAL A 16 7.88 9.46 -23.49
CA VAL A 16 7.78 8.83 -22.16
C VAL A 16 9.14 8.84 -21.45
N ASN A 17 10.25 8.59 -22.17
CA ASN A 17 11.59 8.70 -21.58
C ASN A 17 11.92 10.14 -21.18
N TYR A 18 11.50 11.14 -21.95
CA TYR A 18 11.65 12.55 -21.55
C TYR A 18 10.83 12.87 -20.29
N MET A 19 9.66 12.26 -20.11
CA MET A 19 8.91 12.39 -18.85
C MET A 19 9.75 11.87 -17.68
N SER A 20 10.33 10.67 -17.79
CA SER A 20 11.17 10.08 -16.74
C SER A 20 12.38 10.96 -16.42
N ALA A 21 13.06 11.50 -17.44
CA ALA A 21 14.20 12.42 -17.26
C ALA A 21 13.78 13.71 -16.52
N LEU A 22 12.63 14.30 -16.89
CA LEU A 22 12.12 15.50 -16.23
C LEU A 22 11.74 15.24 -14.78
N MET A 23 11.06 14.10 -14.51
CA MET A 23 10.67 13.70 -13.16
C MET A 23 11.90 13.44 -12.28
N SER A 24 12.92 12.78 -12.84
CA SER A 24 14.19 12.53 -12.14
C SER A 24 14.94 13.82 -11.83
N GLY A 25 15.08 14.74 -12.80
CA GLY A 25 15.72 16.04 -12.55
C GLY A 25 14.98 16.85 -11.47
N THR A 26 13.64 16.84 -11.49
CA THR A 26 12.82 17.47 -10.45
C THR A 26 12.98 16.77 -9.09
N CYS A 27 13.10 15.44 -9.06
CA CYS A 27 13.40 14.68 -7.84
C CYS A 27 14.72 15.15 -7.20
N ILE A 28 15.78 15.30 -7.99
CA ILE A 28 17.08 15.82 -7.51
C ILE A 28 16.96 17.23 -6.93
N LEU A 29 16.17 18.10 -7.53
CA LEU A 29 15.91 19.44 -7.02
C LEU A 29 15.28 19.39 -5.61
N PHE A 30 14.25 18.58 -5.41
CA PHE A 30 13.62 18.43 -4.09
C PHE A 30 14.54 17.73 -3.07
N LEU A 31 15.38 16.80 -3.52
CA LEU A 31 16.40 16.19 -2.65
C LEU A 31 17.42 17.24 -2.20
N PHE A 32 17.94 18.06 -3.12
CA PHE A 32 18.83 19.16 -2.80
C PHE A 32 18.20 20.12 -1.77
N TRP A 33 16.97 20.53 -1.97
CA TRP A 33 16.24 21.39 -1.02
C TRP A 33 16.03 20.73 0.33
N SER A 34 15.74 19.44 0.37
CA SER A 34 15.57 18.70 1.63
C SER A 34 16.88 18.62 2.40
N ILE A 35 18.00 18.31 1.74
CA ILE A 35 19.32 18.25 2.37
C ILE A 35 19.74 19.63 2.89
N THR A 36 19.62 20.68 2.08
CA THR A 36 19.99 22.04 2.48
C THR A 36 19.15 22.53 3.65
N HIS A 37 17.84 22.19 3.67
CA HIS A 37 16.94 22.50 4.78
C HIS A 37 17.37 21.81 6.10
N LEU A 38 17.65 20.52 6.05
CA LEU A 38 18.10 19.75 7.22
C LEU A 38 19.45 20.23 7.75
N VAL A 39 20.42 20.44 6.85
CA VAL A 39 21.75 20.94 7.23
C VAL A 39 21.66 22.35 7.82
N ARG A 40 20.81 23.24 7.27
CA ARG A 40 20.56 24.56 7.84
C ARG A 40 20.10 24.46 9.31
N LYS A 41 19.16 23.57 9.61
CA LYS A 41 18.68 23.35 11.00
C LYS A 41 19.78 22.83 11.94
N LEU A 42 20.78 22.13 11.41
CA LEU A 42 21.88 21.60 12.23
C LEU A 42 22.99 22.62 12.50
N VAL A 43 23.31 23.49 11.50
CA VAL A 43 24.51 24.33 11.58
C VAL A 43 24.22 25.81 11.85
N VAL A 44 23.00 26.28 11.60
CA VAL A 44 22.61 27.70 11.82
C VAL A 44 21.98 27.85 13.21
N THR A 45 22.65 28.61 14.08
CA THR A 45 22.15 28.94 15.42
C THR A 45 21.47 30.30 15.46
N ASP A 46 21.89 31.23 14.60
CA ASP A 46 21.30 32.58 14.44
C ASP A 46 20.91 32.77 12.96
N GLU A 47 19.61 32.82 12.70
CA GLU A 47 19.06 32.96 11.35
C GLU A 47 19.35 34.34 10.71
N ASN A 48 19.61 35.36 11.54
CA ASN A 48 19.88 36.70 11.07
C ASN A 48 21.38 36.92 10.68
N ASN A 49 22.25 35.99 11.08
CA ASN A 49 23.70 36.14 10.88
C ASN A 49 24.35 34.83 10.41
N ILE A 50 24.04 34.43 9.18
CA ILE A 50 24.61 33.21 8.56
C ILE A 50 26.03 33.53 8.07
N THR A 51 27.02 32.80 8.59
CA THR A 51 28.42 32.95 8.18
C THR A 51 28.68 32.31 6.80
N CYS A 52 29.72 32.76 6.11
CA CYS A 52 30.14 32.18 4.83
C CYS A 52 30.45 30.68 4.96
N GLY A 53 31.08 30.24 6.05
CA GLY A 53 31.36 28.83 6.34
C GLY A 53 30.07 28.00 6.47
N GLN A 54 29.06 28.50 7.18
CA GLN A 54 27.75 27.84 7.28
C GLN A 54 27.05 27.74 5.92
N LEU A 55 27.10 28.82 5.11
CA LEU A 55 26.54 28.83 3.77
C LEU A 55 27.20 27.78 2.86
N ILE A 56 28.53 27.71 2.87
CA ILE A 56 29.29 26.69 2.10
C ILE A 56 28.92 25.29 2.59
N THR A 57 28.79 25.06 3.89
CA THR A 57 28.41 23.77 4.44
C THR A 57 26.98 23.36 3.98
N ILE A 58 26.02 24.27 4.04
CA ILE A 58 24.64 24.01 3.60
C ILE A 58 24.59 23.67 2.11
N MET A 59 25.14 24.55 1.28
CA MET A 59 25.07 24.39 -0.19
C MET A 59 25.94 23.22 -0.66
N GLY A 60 27.14 23.05 -0.08
CA GLY A 60 28.04 21.94 -0.40
C GLY A 60 27.46 20.59 -0.05
N SER A 61 26.84 20.44 1.13
CA SER A 61 26.18 19.19 1.53
C SER A 61 25.01 18.86 0.60
N GLY A 62 24.20 19.86 0.25
CA GLY A 62 23.12 19.70 -0.72
C GLY A 62 23.62 19.24 -2.08
N LEU A 63 24.68 19.88 -2.57
CA LEU A 63 25.29 19.56 -3.88
C LEU A 63 25.88 18.15 -3.89
N VAL A 64 26.66 17.78 -2.87
CA VAL A 64 27.27 16.44 -2.76
C VAL A 64 26.20 15.36 -2.71
N GLY A 65 25.18 15.51 -1.85
CA GLY A 65 24.12 14.51 -1.74
C GLY A 65 23.27 14.39 -3.01
N ALA A 66 22.92 15.51 -3.64
CA ALA A 66 22.19 15.54 -4.90
C ALA A 66 22.97 14.88 -6.05
N LEU A 67 24.26 15.21 -6.19
CA LEU A 67 25.12 14.63 -7.24
C LEU A 67 25.39 13.15 -6.99
N ALA A 68 25.63 12.73 -5.74
CA ALA A 68 25.82 11.32 -5.42
C ALA A 68 24.61 10.47 -5.82
N TYR A 69 23.39 10.97 -5.60
CA TYR A 69 22.17 10.27 -6.03
C TYR A 69 21.97 10.36 -7.54
N THR A 70 22.24 11.50 -8.18
CA THR A 70 22.13 11.67 -9.63
C THR A 70 22.96 10.64 -10.38
N PHE A 71 24.18 10.40 -9.95
CA PHE A 71 25.14 9.50 -10.61
C PHE A 71 25.14 8.08 -10.04
N SER A 72 24.17 7.73 -9.20
CA SER A 72 23.97 6.32 -8.85
C SER A 72 23.36 5.55 -10.03
N ASP A 73 23.85 4.34 -10.30
CA ASP A 73 23.44 3.54 -11.47
C ASP A 73 21.93 3.36 -11.57
N THR A 74 21.30 2.89 -10.51
CA THR A 74 19.86 2.60 -10.51
C THR A 74 19.03 3.85 -10.79
N PHE A 75 19.42 5.01 -10.22
CA PHE A 75 18.68 6.25 -10.47
C PHE A 75 18.88 6.76 -11.89
N TRP A 76 20.12 6.67 -12.41
CA TRP A 76 20.42 7.06 -13.78
C TRP A 76 19.64 6.23 -14.81
N PHE A 77 19.61 4.90 -14.65
CA PHE A 77 18.81 4.04 -15.49
C PHE A 77 17.33 4.40 -15.45
N SER A 78 16.77 4.60 -14.25
CA SER A 78 15.38 5.03 -14.09
C SER A 78 15.06 6.37 -14.73
N ALA A 79 16.06 7.25 -14.86
CA ALA A 79 15.88 8.56 -15.49
C ALA A 79 15.78 8.50 -17.03
N VAL A 80 16.35 7.49 -17.67
CA VAL A 80 16.38 7.37 -19.13
C VAL A 80 15.39 6.34 -19.68
N GLU A 81 14.73 5.60 -18.82
CA GLU A 81 13.73 4.60 -19.18
C GLU A 81 12.31 5.07 -18.87
N GLY A 82 11.35 4.65 -19.68
CA GLY A 82 9.93 4.94 -19.50
C GLY A 82 9.27 4.09 -18.41
N GLU A 83 9.85 4.09 -17.19
CA GLU A 83 9.47 3.29 -16.05
C GLU A 83 8.80 4.11 -14.93
N VAL A 84 8.12 3.44 -14.02
CA VAL A 84 7.39 4.06 -12.90
C VAL A 84 8.30 4.65 -11.82
N TYR A 85 9.56 4.21 -11.74
CA TYR A 85 10.47 4.54 -10.64
C TYR A 85 10.87 6.01 -10.59
N ALA A 86 11.10 6.65 -11.74
CA ALA A 86 11.40 8.06 -11.82
C ALA A 86 10.29 8.91 -11.19
N PHE A 87 9.04 8.63 -11.56
CA PHE A 87 7.89 9.36 -11.05
C PHE A 87 7.61 9.04 -9.57
N SER A 88 7.76 7.78 -9.17
CA SER A 88 7.65 7.37 -7.77
C SER A 88 8.67 8.05 -6.86
N SER A 89 9.93 8.16 -7.33
CA SER A 89 11.01 8.86 -6.61
C SER A 89 10.70 10.34 -6.44
N LEU A 90 10.13 10.97 -7.47
CA LEU A 90 9.68 12.36 -7.39
C LEU A 90 8.60 12.53 -6.31
N PHE A 91 7.55 11.68 -6.27
CA PHE A 91 6.54 11.75 -5.22
C PHE A 91 7.16 11.65 -3.82
N THR A 92 8.09 10.71 -3.65
CA THR A 92 8.82 10.51 -2.40
C THR A 92 9.58 11.79 -1.98
N ALA A 93 10.33 12.39 -2.91
CA ALA A 93 11.11 13.59 -2.64
C ALA A 93 10.22 14.80 -2.32
N VAL A 94 9.14 14.99 -3.07
CA VAL A 94 8.17 16.10 -2.86
C VAL A 94 7.46 15.94 -1.53
N VAL A 95 6.93 14.75 -1.21
CA VAL A 95 6.21 14.50 0.04
C VAL A 95 7.13 14.68 1.24
N PHE A 96 8.37 14.21 1.16
CA PHE A 96 9.35 14.43 2.22
C PHE A 96 9.71 15.93 2.39
N TRP A 97 9.87 16.67 1.30
CA TRP A 97 10.09 18.12 1.38
C TRP A 97 8.88 18.86 1.97
N LEU A 98 7.65 18.46 1.62
CA LEU A 98 6.43 19.06 2.15
C LEU A 98 6.28 18.87 3.66
N ILE A 99 6.68 17.72 4.22
CA ILE A 99 6.61 17.53 5.68
C ILE A 99 7.61 18.42 6.41
N LEU A 100 8.78 18.69 5.81
CA LEU A 100 9.74 19.67 6.36
C LEU A 100 9.15 21.09 6.32
N LYS A 101 8.44 21.45 5.23
CA LYS A 101 7.73 22.72 5.16
C LYS A 101 6.60 22.84 6.16
N TRP A 102 5.85 21.76 6.37
CA TRP A 102 4.85 21.71 7.43
C TRP A 102 5.49 21.92 8.82
N GLU A 103 6.63 21.30 9.07
CA GLU A 103 7.34 21.42 10.35
C GLU A 103 7.69 22.88 10.70
N ASP A 104 8.09 23.68 9.71
CA ASP A 104 8.41 25.10 9.90
C ASP A 104 7.18 25.89 10.40
N VAL A 105 6.00 25.61 9.82
CA VAL A 105 4.75 26.37 10.09
C VAL A 105 3.73 25.59 10.94
N ALA A 106 4.13 24.49 11.56
CA ALA A 106 3.20 23.55 12.22
C ALA A 106 2.35 24.17 13.33
N ASN A 107 2.80 25.27 13.94
CA ASN A 107 2.09 25.99 15.01
C ASN A 107 1.31 27.22 14.50
N GLU A 108 1.36 27.49 13.19
CA GLU A 108 0.62 28.58 12.56
C GLU A 108 -0.83 28.16 12.22
N PRO A 109 -1.75 29.14 12.11
CA PRO A 109 -3.09 28.87 11.60
C PRO A 109 -3.03 28.24 10.19
N HIS A 110 -3.92 27.29 9.92
CA HIS A 110 -4.04 26.62 8.63
C HIS A 110 -2.81 25.79 8.18
N SER A 111 -1.91 25.43 9.10
CA SER A 111 -0.76 24.56 8.80
C SER A 111 -1.19 23.18 8.27
N ASP A 112 -2.38 22.69 8.62
CA ASP A 112 -2.93 21.40 8.19
C ASP A 112 -3.06 21.29 6.67
N ARG A 113 -3.08 22.40 5.92
CA ARG A 113 -3.08 22.41 4.43
C ARG A 113 -1.92 21.61 3.83
N TRP A 114 -0.77 21.59 4.47
CA TRP A 114 0.38 20.83 4.02
C TRP A 114 0.18 19.32 4.19
N LEU A 115 -0.42 18.90 5.31
CA LEU A 115 -0.78 17.49 5.53
C LEU A 115 -1.84 17.01 4.54
N ILE A 116 -2.81 17.85 4.22
CA ILE A 116 -3.85 17.59 3.22
C ILE A 116 -3.23 17.45 1.81
N LEU A 117 -2.26 18.30 1.45
CA LEU A 117 -1.52 18.19 0.19
C LEU A 117 -0.68 16.91 0.14
N ILE A 118 0.01 16.55 1.24
CA ILE A 118 0.75 15.29 1.37
C ILE A 118 -0.20 14.10 1.14
N ALA A 119 -1.40 14.11 1.74
CA ALA A 119 -2.40 13.08 1.56
C ALA A 119 -2.85 12.94 0.09
N TYR A 120 -3.08 14.06 -0.61
CA TYR A 120 -3.41 14.05 -2.03
C TYR A 120 -2.31 13.44 -2.90
N LEU A 121 -1.06 13.87 -2.69
CA LEU A 121 0.08 13.34 -3.44
C LEU A 121 0.33 11.86 -3.10
N THR A 122 0.09 11.45 -1.86
CA THR A 122 0.13 10.03 -1.47
C THR A 122 -0.92 9.23 -2.23
N GLY A 123 -2.15 9.73 -2.33
CA GLY A 123 -3.22 9.11 -3.12
C GLY A 123 -2.88 8.99 -4.61
N LEU A 124 -2.33 10.05 -5.21
CA LEU A 124 -1.85 10.02 -6.60
C LEU A 124 -0.70 9.01 -6.79
N SER A 125 0.22 8.95 -5.84
CA SER A 125 1.38 8.07 -5.93
C SER A 125 1.01 6.58 -5.89
N ILE A 126 -0.10 6.21 -5.22
CA ILE A 126 -0.62 4.84 -5.24
C ILE A 126 -0.93 4.41 -6.68
N GLY A 127 -1.44 5.33 -7.52
CA GLY A 127 -1.69 5.09 -8.94
C GLY A 127 -0.43 4.92 -9.80
N VAL A 128 0.74 5.27 -9.28
CA VAL A 128 2.04 5.11 -9.96
C VAL A 128 2.80 3.94 -9.36
N HIS A 129 3.11 4.01 -8.07
CA HIS A 129 3.83 2.97 -7.35
C HIS A 129 3.69 3.17 -5.84
N LEU A 130 3.62 2.07 -5.08
CA LEU A 130 3.41 2.10 -3.62
C LEU A 130 4.64 2.57 -2.80
N LEU A 131 5.79 2.79 -3.44
CA LEU A 131 7.06 3.16 -2.78
C LEU A 131 6.92 4.41 -1.89
N ASN A 132 6.14 5.40 -2.32
CA ASN A 132 5.94 6.63 -1.55
C ASN A 132 5.34 6.40 -0.16
N LEU A 133 4.58 5.32 0.04
CA LEU A 133 4.03 4.98 1.36
C LEU A 133 5.12 4.72 2.41
N LEU A 134 6.35 4.40 1.99
CA LEU A 134 7.51 4.28 2.89
C LEU A 134 7.93 5.62 3.51
N CYS A 135 7.44 6.75 3.01
CA CYS A 135 7.63 8.06 3.65
C CYS A 135 6.76 8.25 4.90
N LEU A 136 5.65 7.51 5.05
CA LEU A 136 4.72 7.68 6.18
C LEU A 136 5.40 7.54 7.55
N PRO A 137 6.30 6.60 7.81
CA PRO A 137 7.06 6.56 9.07
C PRO A 137 7.83 7.83 9.35
N ALA A 138 8.50 8.39 8.35
CA ALA A 138 9.23 9.65 8.50
C ALA A 138 8.29 10.83 8.78
N ILE A 139 7.16 10.92 8.07
CA ILE A 139 6.12 11.95 8.27
C ILE A 139 5.58 11.88 9.70
N VAL A 140 5.23 10.69 10.18
CA VAL A 140 4.69 10.49 11.54
C VAL A 140 5.73 10.84 12.60
N LEU A 141 7.01 10.52 12.40
CA LEU A 141 8.08 10.92 13.32
C LEU A 141 8.26 12.42 13.35
N VAL A 142 8.31 13.12 12.21
CA VAL A 142 8.39 14.59 12.16
C VAL A 142 7.20 15.21 12.89
N TYR A 143 6.00 14.67 12.66
CA TYR A 143 4.79 15.12 13.37
C TYR A 143 4.90 14.90 14.88
N TYR A 144 5.35 13.72 15.31
CA TYR A 144 5.53 13.38 16.72
C TYR A 144 6.50 14.35 17.42
N TYR A 145 7.70 14.52 16.88
CA TYR A 145 8.72 15.39 17.48
C TYR A 145 8.30 16.86 17.50
N LYS A 146 7.49 17.30 16.54
CA LYS A 146 7.02 18.68 16.46
C LYS A 146 5.84 18.97 17.41
N LYS A 147 4.93 18.01 17.61
CA LYS A 147 3.68 18.23 18.33
C LYS A 147 3.69 17.71 19.76
N VAL A 148 4.59 16.80 20.12
CA VAL A 148 4.65 16.21 21.45
C VAL A 148 5.76 16.86 22.27
N PRO A 149 5.41 17.62 23.32
CA PRO A 149 6.40 18.14 24.28
C PRO A 149 7.13 16.97 24.97
N ASN A 150 8.44 17.11 25.17
CA ASN A 150 9.27 16.10 25.83
C ASN A 150 9.25 14.73 25.12
N ALA A 151 9.38 14.75 23.78
CA ALA A 151 9.52 13.55 22.98
C ALA A 151 10.67 12.66 23.49
N ASN A 152 10.47 11.34 23.49
CA ASN A 152 11.43 10.37 24.00
C ASN A 152 11.44 9.09 23.14
N ALA A 153 12.44 8.24 23.36
CA ALA A 153 12.63 7.02 22.57
C ALA A 153 11.43 6.06 22.60
N LYS A 154 10.75 5.92 23.75
CA LYS A 154 9.54 5.08 23.86
C LYS A 154 8.40 5.65 23.03
N GLY A 155 8.19 6.95 23.05
CA GLY A 155 7.19 7.63 22.23
C GLY A 155 7.53 7.56 20.73
N SER A 156 8.82 7.63 20.35
CA SER A 156 9.27 7.44 18.97
C SER A 156 8.95 6.03 18.46
N LEU A 157 9.16 5.00 19.28
CA LEU A 157 8.80 3.63 18.95
C LEU A 157 7.29 3.48 18.76
N LEU A 158 6.48 4.09 19.64
CA LEU A 158 5.03 4.09 19.50
C LEU A 158 4.57 4.85 18.25
N ALA A 159 5.23 5.95 17.89
CA ALA A 159 4.96 6.69 16.66
C ALA A 159 5.29 5.86 15.43
N LEU A 160 6.39 5.11 15.44
CA LEU A 160 6.72 4.15 14.36
C LEU A 160 5.70 3.03 14.25
N LEU A 161 5.25 2.45 15.36
CA LEU A 161 4.18 1.44 15.34
C LEU A 161 2.87 2.02 14.80
N ALA A 162 2.50 3.24 15.22
CA ALA A 162 1.33 3.94 14.69
C ALA A 162 1.46 4.20 13.17
N SER A 163 2.65 4.55 12.69
CA SER A 163 2.90 4.70 11.25
C SER A 163 2.73 3.40 10.48
N GLY A 164 3.19 2.27 11.04
CA GLY A 164 2.98 0.94 10.48
C GLY A 164 1.50 0.58 10.36
N ILE A 165 0.71 0.89 11.40
CA ILE A 165 -0.75 0.74 11.38
C ILE A 165 -1.39 1.62 10.30
N LEU A 166 -0.93 2.87 10.15
CA LEU A 166 -1.42 3.77 9.11
C LEU A 166 -1.12 3.24 7.71
N VAL A 167 0.11 2.78 7.46
CA VAL A 167 0.49 2.14 6.19
C VAL A 167 -0.39 0.91 5.92
N ALA A 168 -0.58 0.05 6.93
CA ALA A 168 -1.43 -1.12 6.80
C ALA A 168 -2.90 -0.76 6.54
N ALA A 169 -3.43 0.28 7.20
CA ALA A 169 -4.79 0.76 6.98
C ALA A 169 -5.02 1.27 5.54
N VAL A 170 -4.00 1.89 4.93
CA VAL A 170 -4.07 2.32 3.53
C VAL A 170 -3.94 1.13 2.59
N LEU A 171 -2.88 0.32 2.74
CA LEU A 171 -2.54 -0.77 1.80
C LEU A 171 -3.50 -1.95 1.86
N TYR A 172 -3.84 -2.39 3.07
CA TYR A 172 -4.66 -3.59 3.30
C TYR A 172 -6.10 -3.28 3.69
N GLY A 173 -6.36 -2.05 4.17
CA GLY A 173 -7.71 -1.61 4.52
C GLY A 173 -8.37 -0.85 3.37
N MET A 174 -7.89 0.34 3.05
CA MET A 174 -8.61 1.26 2.14
C MET A 174 -8.54 0.82 0.68
N VAL A 175 -7.37 0.46 0.16
CA VAL A 175 -7.21 0.10 -1.26
C VAL A 175 -8.08 -1.12 -1.63
N PRO A 176 -7.95 -2.29 -0.97
CA PRO A 176 -8.83 -3.43 -1.25
C PRO A 176 -10.24 -3.25 -0.70
N GLY A 177 -10.42 -2.46 0.36
CA GLY A 177 -11.70 -2.19 0.98
C GLY A 177 -12.69 -1.47 0.07
N ILE A 178 -12.22 -0.45 -0.65
CA ILE A 178 -13.03 0.27 -1.66
C ILE A 178 -13.55 -0.71 -2.72
N VAL A 179 -12.68 -1.59 -3.22
CA VAL A 179 -13.06 -2.62 -4.19
C VAL A 179 -14.09 -3.58 -3.60
N LYS A 180 -13.88 -4.04 -2.37
CA LYS A 180 -14.75 -5.00 -1.69
C LYS A 180 -16.15 -4.44 -1.43
N VAL A 181 -16.24 -3.26 -0.83
CA VAL A 181 -17.53 -2.61 -0.57
C VAL A 181 -18.22 -2.21 -1.88
N GLY A 182 -17.47 -1.68 -2.83
CA GLY A 182 -17.97 -1.39 -4.19
C GLY A 182 -18.53 -2.65 -4.86
N GLY A 183 -17.85 -3.81 -4.71
CA GLY A 183 -18.32 -5.11 -5.19
C GLY A 183 -19.63 -5.56 -4.53
N TRP A 184 -19.83 -5.31 -3.22
CA TRP A 184 -21.12 -5.61 -2.57
C TRP A 184 -22.26 -4.76 -3.12
N PHE A 185 -22.00 -3.47 -3.39
CA PHE A 185 -22.99 -2.63 -4.06
C PHE A 185 -23.27 -3.14 -5.47
N GLU A 186 -22.23 -3.50 -6.22
CA GLU A 186 -22.37 -4.01 -7.59
C GLU A 186 -23.24 -5.27 -7.64
N LEU A 187 -22.94 -6.26 -6.80
CA LEU A 187 -23.77 -7.49 -6.72
C LEU A 187 -25.22 -7.21 -6.34
N PHE A 188 -25.46 -6.29 -5.41
CA PHE A 188 -26.82 -5.94 -5.02
C PHE A 188 -27.59 -5.28 -6.18
N PHE A 189 -26.98 -4.31 -6.86
CA PHE A 189 -27.65 -3.58 -7.94
C PHE A 189 -27.83 -4.43 -9.20
N VAL A 190 -26.82 -5.22 -9.59
CA VAL A 190 -26.85 -6.04 -10.80
C VAL A 190 -27.60 -7.34 -10.56
N ASN A 191 -27.18 -8.16 -9.60
CA ASN A 191 -27.77 -9.50 -9.42
C ASN A 191 -29.17 -9.46 -8.76
N THR A 192 -29.38 -8.52 -7.81
CA THR A 192 -30.67 -8.48 -7.09
C THR A 192 -31.68 -7.56 -7.78
N LEU A 193 -31.27 -6.35 -8.18
CA LEU A 193 -32.16 -5.39 -8.80
C LEU A 193 -32.23 -5.54 -10.33
N GLY A 194 -31.31 -6.30 -10.96
CA GLY A 194 -31.27 -6.55 -12.41
C GLY A 194 -30.91 -5.31 -13.23
N MET A 195 -30.08 -4.43 -12.65
CA MET A 195 -29.53 -3.26 -13.35
C MET A 195 -28.32 -3.65 -14.21
N SER A 196 -27.85 -2.74 -15.07
CA SER A 196 -26.69 -2.95 -15.91
C SER A 196 -25.37 -3.00 -15.11
N PHE A 197 -24.35 -3.67 -15.66
CA PHE A 197 -23.00 -3.70 -15.07
C PHE A 197 -22.49 -2.29 -14.72
N ASN A 198 -21.72 -2.21 -13.64
CA ASN A 198 -21.13 -0.99 -13.06
C ASN A 198 -22.14 0.01 -12.45
N SER A 199 -23.45 -0.28 -12.46
CA SER A 199 -24.46 0.62 -11.84
C SER A 199 -24.31 0.67 -10.30
N GLY A 200 -24.02 -0.45 -9.66
CA GLY A 200 -23.80 -0.51 -8.22
C GLY A 200 -22.56 0.25 -7.79
N VAL A 201 -21.48 0.15 -8.55
CA VAL A 201 -20.24 0.91 -8.31
C VAL A 201 -20.48 2.43 -8.41
N MET A 202 -21.26 2.88 -9.38
CA MET A 202 -21.60 4.30 -9.52
C MET A 202 -22.37 4.83 -8.31
N VAL A 203 -23.37 4.05 -7.83
CA VAL A 203 -24.10 4.40 -6.60
C VAL A 203 -23.18 4.42 -5.39
N TYR A 204 -22.30 3.42 -5.25
CA TYR A 204 -21.30 3.36 -4.17
C TYR A 204 -20.42 4.61 -4.14
N ILE A 205 -19.87 5.03 -5.28
CA ILE A 205 -19.02 6.23 -5.37
C ILE A 205 -19.78 7.48 -4.90
N ILE A 206 -21.06 7.63 -5.30
CA ILE A 206 -21.90 8.75 -4.87
C ILE A 206 -22.13 8.71 -3.35
N VAL A 207 -22.46 7.54 -2.80
CA VAL A 207 -22.71 7.36 -1.36
C VAL A 207 -21.44 7.61 -0.54
N LEU A 208 -20.28 7.11 -1.00
CA LEU A 208 -19.00 7.36 -0.35
C LEU A 208 -18.65 8.86 -0.36
N ALA A 209 -18.77 9.52 -1.51
CA ALA A 209 -18.52 10.96 -1.61
C ALA A 209 -19.45 11.77 -0.71
N ALA A 210 -20.74 11.46 -0.72
CA ALA A 210 -21.73 12.10 0.15
C ALA A 210 -21.42 11.89 1.64
N SER A 211 -20.99 10.70 2.03
CA SER A 211 -20.58 10.40 3.42
C SER A 211 -19.36 11.19 3.86
N ILE A 212 -18.34 11.29 3.01
CA ILE A 212 -17.14 12.10 3.27
C ILE A 212 -17.51 13.59 3.42
N ILE A 213 -18.28 14.13 2.49
CA ILE A 213 -18.72 15.53 2.52
C ILE A 213 -19.53 15.80 3.78
N TRP A 214 -20.45 14.93 4.13
CA TRP A 214 -21.22 15.03 5.38
C TRP A 214 -20.31 15.00 6.61
N GLY A 215 -19.34 14.10 6.67
CA GLY A 215 -18.39 14.02 7.76
C GLY A 215 -17.52 15.28 7.90
N VAL A 216 -17.02 15.81 6.78
CA VAL A 216 -16.28 17.09 6.76
C VAL A 216 -17.15 18.24 7.29
N TYR A 217 -18.42 18.33 6.83
CA TYR A 217 -19.36 19.35 7.26
C TYR A 217 -19.64 19.28 8.77
N GLU A 218 -19.97 18.09 9.32
CA GLU A 218 -20.28 17.90 10.73
C GLU A 218 -19.05 18.16 11.63
N SER A 219 -17.86 17.73 11.20
CA SER A 219 -16.61 17.97 11.95
C SER A 219 -16.13 19.42 11.89
N TYR A 220 -16.48 20.16 10.82
CA TYR A 220 -16.17 21.59 10.71
C TYR A 220 -17.13 22.46 11.50
N THR A 221 -18.43 22.15 11.48
CA THR A 221 -19.45 22.95 12.15
C THR A 221 -19.60 22.66 13.64
N GLU A 222 -19.19 21.47 14.08
CA GLU A 222 -19.26 20.98 15.47
C GLU A 222 -20.64 21.07 16.14
N LYS A 223 -21.71 21.24 15.34
CA LYS A 223 -23.07 21.47 15.86
C LYS A 223 -23.64 20.25 16.59
N ASN A 224 -23.31 19.05 16.14
CA ASN A 224 -23.82 17.82 16.70
C ASN A 224 -22.75 16.73 16.77
N LYS A 225 -22.25 16.47 17.99
CA LYS A 225 -21.20 15.49 18.23
C LYS A 225 -21.58 14.06 17.84
N MET A 226 -22.87 13.69 17.96
CA MET A 226 -23.34 12.36 17.55
C MET A 226 -23.29 12.21 16.02
N ARG A 227 -23.79 13.20 15.28
CA ARG A 227 -23.76 13.18 13.80
C ARG A 227 -22.33 13.18 13.27
N MET A 228 -21.43 13.91 13.92
CA MET A 228 -20.00 13.90 13.61
C MET A 228 -19.40 12.49 13.78
N SER A 229 -19.71 11.80 14.88
CA SER A 229 -19.23 10.42 15.11
C SER A 229 -19.83 9.45 14.12
N VAL A 230 -21.15 9.52 13.84
CA VAL A 230 -21.83 8.66 12.87
C VAL A 230 -21.25 8.83 11.46
N SER A 231 -21.11 10.07 10.99
CA SER A 231 -20.60 10.34 9.65
C SER A 231 -19.16 9.87 9.47
N PHE A 232 -18.31 10.04 10.50
CA PHE A 232 -16.94 9.54 10.48
C PHE A 232 -16.91 8.00 10.40
N VAL A 233 -17.63 7.32 11.28
CA VAL A 233 -17.68 5.85 11.33
C VAL A 233 -18.27 5.27 10.04
N LEU A 234 -19.32 5.91 9.50
CA LEU A 234 -19.90 5.52 8.21
C LEU A 234 -18.89 5.63 7.07
N THR A 235 -18.12 6.71 7.04
CA THR A 235 -17.04 6.89 6.04
C THR A 235 -16.01 5.78 6.14
N ILE A 236 -15.54 5.44 7.36
CA ILE A 236 -14.58 4.35 7.58
C ILE A 236 -15.16 2.99 7.14
N ALA A 237 -16.45 2.75 7.40
CA ALA A 237 -17.12 1.54 6.97
C ALA A 237 -17.25 1.46 5.45
N LEU A 238 -17.64 2.55 4.79
CA LEU A 238 -17.74 2.62 3.32
C LEU A 238 -16.39 2.50 2.61
N LEU A 239 -15.31 2.99 3.21
CA LEU A 239 -13.94 2.76 2.71
C LEU A 239 -13.51 1.29 2.83
N GLY A 240 -14.27 0.45 3.52
CA GLY A 240 -13.97 -0.97 3.67
C GLY A 240 -12.81 -1.30 4.60
N ILE A 241 -12.19 -0.30 5.23
CA ILE A 241 -11.01 -0.47 6.11
C ILE A 241 -11.21 -1.59 7.16
N PRO A 242 -12.37 -1.70 7.84
CA PRO A 242 -12.59 -2.73 8.85
C PRO A 242 -12.79 -4.14 8.29
N PHE A 243 -13.02 -4.29 6.99
CA PHE A 243 -13.43 -5.57 6.37
C PHE A 243 -12.26 -6.32 5.71
N TYR A 244 -11.10 -6.32 6.33
CA TYR A 244 -9.93 -7.03 5.82
C TYR A 244 -10.11 -8.56 5.82
N GLY A 245 -9.60 -9.23 4.78
CA GLY A 245 -9.67 -10.67 4.61
C GLY A 245 -10.87 -11.15 3.77
N HIS A 246 -11.16 -12.45 3.81
CA HIS A 246 -12.21 -13.07 3.00
C HIS A 246 -13.27 -13.74 3.88
N GLY A 247 -14.43 -14.00 3.30
CA GLY A 247 -15.51 -14.75 3.91
C GLY A 247 -16.27 -14.03 5.03
N THR A 248 -17.14 -14.75 5.70
CA THR A 248 -18.05 -14.24 6.73
C THR A 248 -17.32 -13.72 7.97
N SER A 249 -16.17 -14.33 8.32
CA SER A 249 -15.36 -13.91 9.46
C SER A 249 -14.85 -12.47 9.31
N ALA A 250 -14.41 -12.08 8.12
CA ALA A 250 -13.95 -10.71 7.84
C ALA A 250 -15.10 -9.69 8.01
N VAL A 251 -16.32 -10.05 7.60
CA VAL A 251 -17.52 -9.20 7.78
C VAL A 251 -17.86 -9.05 9.27
N ILE A 252 -17.86 -10.14 10.03
CA ILE A 252 -18.16 -10.12 11.48
C ILE A 252 -17.13 -9.26 12.22
N ILE A 253 -15.83 -9.48 11.96
CA ILE A 253 -14.75 -8.68 12.57
C ILE A 253 -14.92 -7.21 12.19
N GLY A 254 -15.22 -6.92 10.94
CA GLY A 254 -15.46 -5.55 10.47
C GLY A 254 -16.61 -4.87 11.21
N ILE A 255 -17.74 -5.56 11.41
CA ILE A 255 -18.89 -5.05 12.18
C ILE A 255 -18.48 -4.77 13.64
N ILE A 256 -17.71 -5.67 14.27
CA ILE A 256 -17.21 -5.48 15.64
C ILE A 256 -16.33 -4.24 15.72
N VAL A 257 -15.42 -4.05 14.75
CA VAL A 257 -14.54 -2.86 14.69
C VAL A 257 -15.36 -1.57 14.52
N ILE A 258 -16.38 -1.58 13.63
CA ILE A 258 -17.29 -0.45 13.44
C ILE A 258 -18.05 -0.13 14.72
N ALA A 259 -18.59 -1.12 15.39
CA ALA A 259 -19.32 -0.95 16.66
C ALA A 259 -18.38 -0.39 17.75
N PHE A 260 -17.15 -0.90 17.84
CA PHE A 260 -16.14 -0.38 18.77
C PHE A 260 -15.79 1.07 18.46
N LEU A 261 -15.53 1.44 17.21
CA LEU A 261 -15.23 2.81 16.80
C LEU A 261 -16.39 3.76 17.11
N PHE A 262 -17.62 3.31 16.83
CA PHE A 262 -18.82 4.09 17.15
C PHE A 262 -18.97 4.30 18.67
N PHE A 263 -18.78 3.24 19.47
CA PHE A 263 -18.79 3.34 20.91
C PHE A 263 -17.70 4.30 21.42
N TYR A 264 -16.46 4.13 20.94
CA TYR A 264 -15.30 4.95 21.31
C TYR A 264 -15.53 6.43 21.00
N LEU A 265 -16.02 6.76 19.79
CA LEU A 265 -16.28 8.12 19.34
C LEU A 265 -17.61 8.70 19.87
N SER A 266 -18.44 7.91 20.56
CA SER A 266 -19.73 8.39 21.07
C SER A 266 -19.53 9.56 22.05
N PRO A 267 -20.44 10.56 22.04
CA PRO A 267 -20.32 11.73 22.92
C PRO A 267 -20.23 11.38 24.41
N LYS A 268 -20.95 10.31 24.83
CA LYS A 268 -20.93 9.82 26.22
C LYS A 268 -19.55 9.28 26.60
N MET A 269 -18.96 8.44 25.76
CA MET A 269 -17.64 7.87 26.01
C MET A 269 -16.56 8.96 25.97
N GLN A 270 -16.58 9.85 24.98
CA GLN A 270 -15.64 10.97 24.86
C GLN A 270 -15.71 11.91 26.07
N ALA A 271 -16.90 12.16 26.63
CA ALA A 271 -17.07 12.97 27.83
C ALA A 271 -16.46 12.33 29.10
N SER A 272 -16.51 10.99 29.20
CA SER A 272 -15.96 10.24 30.35
C SER A 272 -14.43 10.08 30.33
N MET A 273 -13.80 10.28 29.17
CA MET A 273 -12.36 10.11 29.01
C MET A 273 -11.54 11.28 29.56
N LYS A 274 -10.31 10.99 30.00
CA LYS A 274 -9.31 12.02 30.29
C LYS A 274 -9.01 12.82 29.02
N GLU A 275 -8.80 14.11 29.14
CA GLU A 275 -8.63 15.05 28.03
C GLU A 275 -7.59 14.58 27.01
N LYS A 276 -6.46 14.04 27.45
CA LYS A 276 -5.39 13.54 26.56
C LYS A 276 -5.79 12.37 25.63
N TYR A 277 -6.91 11.69 25.92
CA TYR A 277 -7.41 10.57 25.12
C TYR A 277 -8.67 10.94 24.30
N ARG A 278 -9.15 12.19 24.44
CA ARG A 278 -10.28 12.67 23.66
C ARG A 278 -9.85 12.98 22.24
N VAL A 279 -10.69 12.60 21.30
CA VAL A 279 -10.50 12.94 19.88
C VAL A 279 -11.15 14.29 19.62
N SER A 280 -10.36 15.26 19.17
CA SER A 280 -10.90 16.60 18.86
C SER A 280 -11.65 16.60 17.52
N ALA A 281 -12.60 17.50 17.35
CA ALA A 281 -13.28 17.72 16.08
C ALA A 281 -12.31 18.10 14.96
N ARG A 282 -11.28 18.90 15.27
CA ARG A 282 -10.20 19.22 14.34
C ARG A 282 -9.47 17.98 13.86
N THR A 283 -9.16 17.02 14.74
CA THR A 283 -8.51 15.76 14.35
C THR A 283 -9.39 14.96 13.40
N LEU A 284 -10.69 14.84 13.67
CA LEU A 284 -11.62 14.15 12.79
C LEU A 284 -11.75 14.88 11.44
N ASN A 285 -11.84 16.20 11.45
CA ASN A 285 -11.92 17.01 10.25
C ASN A 285 -10.68 16.85 9.36
N THR A 286 -9.47 17.02 9.94
CA THR A 286 -8.21 16.85 9.20
C THR A 286 -8.07 15.42 8.67
N SER A 287 -8.45 14.40 9.46
CA SER A 287 -8.44 13.00 9.02
C SER A 287 -9.39 12.77 7.83
N LEU A 288 -10.60 13.31 7.87
CA LEU A 288 -11.57 13.21 6.77
C LEU A 288 -11.10 13.96 5.51
N LEU A 289 -10.51 15.15 5.68
CA LEU A 289 -9.93 15.89 4.56
C LEU A 289 -8.76 15.14 3.93
N CYS A 290 -7.85 14.58 4.73
CA CYS A 290 -6.77 13.74 4.24
C CYS A 290 -7.31 12.50 3.51
N THR A 291 -8.29 11.82 4.10
CA THR A 291 -8.95 10.66 3.48
C THR A 291 -9.60 11.04 2.14
N MET A 292 -10.34 12.14 2.09
CA MET A 292 -10.94 12.67 0.86
C MET A 292 -9.87 12.89 -0.22
N MET A 293 -8.76 13.50 0.15
CA MET A 293 -7.68 13.78 -0.79
C MET A 293 -6.94 12.51 -1.25
N ILE A 294 -6.77 11.52 -0.38
CA ILE A 294 -6.24 10.21 -0.79
C ILE A 294 -7.20 9.54 -1.79
N VAL A 295 -8.51 9.54 -1.52
CA VAL A 295 -9.51 8.96 -2.43
C VAL A 295 -9.54 9.69 -3.77
N ILE A 296 -9.46 11.02 -3.78
CA ILE A 296 -9.37 11.81 -5.02
C ILE A 296 -8.11 11.43 -5.80
N GLY A 297 -6.95 11.35 -5.16
CA GLY A 297 -5.71 10.91 -5.81
C GLY A 297 -5.80 9.47 -6.33
N TYR A 298 -6.32 8.57 -5.51
CA TYR A 298 -6.53 7.15 -5.84
C TYR A 298 -7.53 6.95 -6.99
N SER A 299 -8.50 7.87 -7.19
CA SER A 299 -9.46 7.79 -8.28
C SER A 299 -8.81 7.82 -9.68
N SER A 300 -7.51 8.12 -9.78
CA SER A 300 -6.72 7.95 -11.01
C SER A 300 -6.76 6.50 -11.56
N TYR A 301 -7.02 5.50 -10.73
CA TYR A 301 -7.26 4.12 -11.17
C TYR A 301 -8.52 3.96 -12.04
N ALA A 302 -9.48 4.87 -11.96
CA ALA A 302 -10.63 4.87 -12.88
C ALA A 302 -10.21 4.97 -14.35
N ILE A 303 -9.06 5.60 -14.63
CA ILE A 303 -8.50 5.69 -15.99
C ILE A 303 -8.15 4.29 -16.52
N ILE A 304 -7.69 3.38 -15.66
CA ILE A 304 -7.36 1.99 -16.04
C ILE A 304 -8.63 1.28 -16.48
N VAL A 305 -9.70 1.36 -15.69
CA VAL A 305 -11.00 0.75 -16.03
C VAL A 305 -11.54 1.32 -17.36
N ILE A 306 -11.53 2.65 -17.52
CA ILE A 306 -11.99 3.31 -18.76
C ILE A 306 -11.14 2.87 -19.96
N ARG A 307 -9.85 2.70 -19.81
CA ARG A 307 -8.95 2.28 -20.89
C ARG A 307 -9.11 0.79 -21.21
N SER A 308 -9.35 -0.04 -20.22
CA SER A 308 -9.60 -1.47 -20.42
C SER A 308 -10.85 -1.72 -21.27
N THR A 309 -11.94 -0.99 -21.04
CA THR A 309 -13.17 -1.12 -21.86
C THR A 309 -12.98 -0.77 -23.36
N ALA A 310 -11.84 -0.16 -23.72
CA ALA A 310 -11.48 0.11 -25.11
C ALA A 310 -10.69 -1.06 -25.76
N ASN A 311 -10.52 -2.21 -25.10
CA ASN A 311 -9.84 -3.41 -25.59
C ASN A 311 -8.47 -3.10 -26.20
N THR A 312 -7.60 -2.47 -25.41
CA THR A 312 -6.25 -2.11 -25.85
C THR A 312 -5.37 -3.36 -26.03
N PRO A 313 -4.34 -3.37 -26.92
CA PRO A 313 -3.53 -4.56 -27.19
C PRO A 313 -2.83 -5.17 -25.97
N MET A 314 -2.57 -4.39 -24.93
CA MET A 314 -1.92 -4.79 -23.67
C MET A 314 -2.87 -4.62 -22.47
N ASP A 315 -4.07 -5.15 -22.58
CA ASP A 315 -5.09 -5.06 -21.54
C ASP A 315 -4.91 -6.15 -20.48
N GLN A 316 -3.91 -5.99 -19.62
CA GLN A 316 -3.54 -6.98 -18.63
C GLN A 316 -4.66 -7.17 -17.59
N ASN A 317 -5.18 -8.40 -17.47
CA ASN A 317 -6.29 -8.83 -16.62
C ASN A 317 -7.65 -8.17 -16.96
N SER A 318 -7.76 -7.45 -18.06
CA SER A 318 -9.01 -6.77 -18.49
C SER A 318 -9.82 -6.18 -17.33
N PRO A 319 -9.29 -5.17 -16.62
CA PRO A 319 -9.95 -4.61 -15.43
C PRO A 319 -11.14 -3.72 -15.80
N GLU A 320 -12.17 -4.29 -16.43
CA GLU A 320 -13.37 -3.59 -16.91
C GLU A 320 -14.44 -3.34 -15.84
N ASP A 321 -14.34 -4.02 -14.72
CA ASP A 321 -15.27 -3.89 -13.59
C ASP A 321 -14.53 -3.92 -12.25
N ILE A 322 -15.29 -3.76 -11.16
CA ILE A 322 -14.74 -3.67 -9.80
C ILE A 322 -14.03 -4.97 -9.37
N PHE A 323 -14.47 -6.14 -9.84
CA PHE A 323 -13.90 -7.42 -9.46
C PHE A 323 -12.57 -7.67 -10.18
N THR A 324 -12.55 -7.50 -11.49
CA THR A 324 -11.33 -7.61 -12.30
C THR A 324 -10.31 -6.52 -11.95
N LEU A 325 -10.77 -5.31 -11.58
CA LEU A 325 -9.91 -4.29 -11.00
C LEU A 325 -9.30 -4.76 -9.67
N GLY A 326 -10.06 -5.47 -8.84
CA GLY A 326 -9.56 -6.08 -7.61
C GLY A 326 -8.43 -7.06 -7.84
N GLU A 327 -8.57 -7.95 -8.81
CA GLU A 327 -7.53 -8.91 -9.21
C GLU A 327 -6.27 -8.22 -9.76
N TYR A 328 -6.45 -7.17 -10.56
CA TYR A 328 -5.36 -6.34 -11.06
C TYR A 328 -4.58 -5.66 -9.92
N LEU A 329 -5.28 -5.03 -8.97
CA LEU A 329 -4.67 -4.37 -7.81
C LEU A 329 -4.03 -5.36 -6.83
N GLY A 330 -4.66 -6.53 -6.65
CA GLY A 330 -4.14 -7.63 -5.83
C GLY A 330 -2.92 -8.32 -6.45
N ARG A 331 -2.59 -8.04 -7.71
CA ARG A 331 -1.51 -8.69 -8.47
C ARG A 331 -1.62 -10.22 -8.43
N GLU A 332 -2.83 -10.75 -8.49
CA GLU A 332 -3.11 -12.18 -8.31
C GLU A 332 -2.38 -13.08 -9.31
N GLN A 333 -2.10 -12.58 -10.50
CA GLN A 333 -1.33 -13.28 -11.54
C GLN A 333 0.09 -13.67 -11.11
N TYR A 334 0.70 -12.95 -10.19
CA TYR A 334 2.07 -13.22 -9.73
C TYR A 334 2.14 -14.28 -8.61
N GLY A 335 1.00 -14.76 -8.16
CA GLY A 335 0.91 -15.73 -7.09
C GLY A 335 1.23 -15.17 -5.71
N THR A 336 1.15 -16.04 -4.71
CA THR A 336 1.45 -15.72 -3.32
C THR A 336 2.79 -16.34 -2.91
N ARG A 337 3.51 -15.65 -2.02
CA ARG A 337 4.76 -16.14 -1.41
C ARG A 337 4.62 -16.11 0.10
N PRO A 338 5.01 -17.16 0.81
CA PRO A 338 4.92 -17.17 2.26
C PRO A 338 5.92 -16.16 2.85
N LEU A 339 5.42 -15.20 3.65
CA LEU A 339 6.26 -14.16 4.24
C LEU A 339 6.67 -14.49 5.67
N PHE A 340 5.70 -14.82 6.52
CA PHE A 340 5.91 -15.07 7.95
C PHE A 340 5.82 -16.53 8.33
N TYR A 341 4.96 -17.30 7.68
CA TYR A 341 4.75 -18.71 7.94
C TYR A 341 4.32 -19.42 6.65
N GLY A 342 4.86 -20.58 6.37
CA GLY A 342 4.52 -21.36 5.19
C GLY A 342 5.56 -22.42 4.84
N GLN A 343 5.44 -22.98 3.65
CA GLN A 343 6.24 -24.10 3.17
C GLN A 343 7.73 -23.75 2.97
N ALA A 344 8.58 -24.72 3.12
CA ALA A 344 9.94 -24.73 2.59
C ALA A 344 9.98 -25.44 1.21
N PHE A 345 11.12 -25.39 0.52
CA PHE A 345 11.27 -25.96 -0.82
C PHE A 345 11.05 -27.48 -0.91
N SER A 346 11.27 -28.19 0.19
CA SER A 346 11.09 -29.64 0.28
C SER A 346 9.74 -30.07 0.88
N SER A 347 8.93 -29.12 1.37
CA SER A 347 7.62 -29.39 1.95
C SER A 347 6.71 -30.14 0.96
N LYS A 348 5.95 -31.10 1.49
CA LYS A 348 4.97 -31.87 0.72
C LYS A 348 3.57 -31.30 0.96
N VAL A 349 2.75 -31.39 -0.08
CA VAL A 349 1.32 -31.03 0.04
C VAL A 349 0.66 -32.02 0.99
N ALA A 350 -0.11 -31.52 1.94
CA ALA A 350 -0.92 -32.36 2.83
C ALA A 350 -1.95 -33.16 2.02
N LEU A 351 -2.14 -34.41 2.35
CA LEU A 351 -3.04 -35.32 1.64
C LEU A 351 -4.19 -35.74 2.56
N ASP A 352 -5.36 -35.93 1.99
CA ASP A 352 -6.53 -36.51 2.64
C ASP A 352 -6.99 -37.75 1.87
N VAL A 353 -7.54 -38.74 2.57
CA VAL A 353 -8.18 -39.88 1.92
C VAL A 353 -9.67 -39.57 1.76
N LYS A 354 -10.13 -39.42 0.52
CA LYS A 354 -11.54 -39.24 0.16
C LYS A 354 -11.97 -40.37 -0.75
N ASP A 355 -13.04 -41.04 -0.41
CA ASP A 355 -13.62 -42.15 -1.20
C ASP A 355 -12.61 -43.24 -1.58
N GLY A 356 -11.56 -43.45 -0.74
CA GLY A 356 -10.49 -44.41 -0.96
C GLY A 356 -9.36 -43.91 -1.86
N TYR A 357 -9.41 -42.68 -2.35
CA TYR A 357 -8.36 -42.03 -3.13
C TYR A 357 -7.60 -41.02 -2.30
N CYS A 358 -6.30 -40.91 -2.60
CA CYS A 358 -5.40 -39.97 -1.96
C CYS A 358 -5.42 -38.65 -2.73
N GLU A 359 -6.01 -37.62 -2.15
CA GLU A 359 -6.16 -36.33 -2.78
C GLU A 359 -5.40 -35.21 -2.04
N PRO A 360 -4.84 -34.23 -2.77
CA PRO A 360 -4.21 -33.09 -2.11
C PRO A 360 -5.24 -32.28 -1.32
N ARG A 361 -4.85 -31.87 -0.12
CA ARG A 361 -5.64 -30.94 0.68
C ARG A 361 -5.55 -29.56 0.05
N ILE A 362 -6.69 -29.06 -0.42
CA ILE A 362 -6.81 -27.76 -1.05
C ILE A 362 -7.80 -26.88 -0.29
N SER A 363 -7.52 -25.60 -0.27
CA SER A 363 -8.43 -24.55 0.12
C SER A 363 -8.65 -23.58 -1.04
N TYR A 364 -9.70 -22.78 -0.98
CA TYR A 364 -9.95 -21.73 -1.97
C TYR A 364 -9.75 -20.36 -1.32
N ASN A 365 -8.94 -19.52 -1.95
CA ASN A 365 -8.74 -18.15 -1.49
C ASN A 365 -9.93 -17.27 -1.90
N GLY A 366 -10.97 -17.27 -1.07
CA GLY A 366 -12.18 -16.49 -1.29
C GLY A 366 -13.02 -16.99 -2.45
N THR A 367 -13.85 -16.11 -2.97
CA THR A 367 -14.71 -16.30 -4.15
C THR A 367 -14.45 -15.21 -5.17
N LYS A 368 -14.63 -15.53 -6.44
CA LYS A 368 -14.52 -14.60 -7.57
C LYS A 368 -15.87 -14.42 -8.22
N PHE A 369 -16.11 -13.25 -8.78
CA PHE A 369 -17.31 -12.93 -9.52
C PHE A 369 -16.93 -12.61 -10.96
N ILE A 370 -17.52 -13.35 -11.90
CA ILE A 370 -17.33 -13.16 -13.35
C ILE A 370 -18.65 -12.76 -14.00
N ARG A 371 -18.57 -11.94 -15.03
CA ARG A 371 -19.76 -11.58 -15.85
C ARG A 371 -20.29 -12.82 -16.52
N LYS A 372 -21.61 -13.05 -16.40
CA LYS A 372 -22.28 -14.10 -17.12
C LYS A 372 -22.45 -13.68 -18.59
N GLU A 373 -22.03 -14.51 -19.51
CA GLU A 373 -22.36 -14.32 -20.92
C GLU A 373 -23.85 -14.46 -21.16
N LYS A 374 -24.46 -13.53 -21.90
CA LYS A 374 -25.88 -13.54 -22.22
C LYS A 374 -26.16 -14.56 -23.31
N ALA A 375 -27.12 -15.44 -23.06
CA ALA A 375 -27.61 -16.37 -24.08
C ALA A 375 -28.48 -15.66 -25.13
N THR A 376 -29.18 -14.58 -24.71
CA THR A 376 -30.02 -13.73 -25.58
C THR A 376 -29.78 -12.26 -25.28
N PRO A 377 -29.95 -11.34 -26.25
CA PRO A 377 -29.76 -9.91 -26.03
C PRO A 377 -30.66 -9.31 -24.91
N ASP A 378 -31.82 -9.91 -24.67
CA ASP A 378 -32.81 -9.46 -23.66
C ASP A 378 -32.49 -9.96 -22.25
N GLU A 379 -31.51 -10.84 -22.10
CA GLU A 379 -31.12 -11.34 -20.77
C GLU A 379 -30.49 -10.23 -19.94
N LYS A 380 -30.90 -10.15 -18.67
CA LYS A 380 -30.34 -9.17 -17.72
C LYS A 380 -28.88 -9.46 -17.42
N ASP A 381 -28.13 -8.41 -17.16
CA ASP A 381 -26.77 -8.53 -16.66
C ASP A 381 -26.75 -9.26 -15.32
N SER A 382 -25.76 -10.14 -15.12
CA SER A 382 -25.55 -10.83 -13.85
C SER A 382 -24.12 -11.30 -13.69
N TYR A 383 -23.68 -11.42 -12.46
CA TYR A 383 -22.40 -12.03 -12.08
C TYR A 383 -22.62 -13.44 -11.57
N ILE A 384 -21.72 -14.36 -11.94
CA ILE A 384 -21.65 -15.73 -11.44
C ILE A 384 -20.54 -15.80 -10.42
N GLU A 385 -20.84 -16.42 -9.27
CA GLU A 385 -19.87 -16.73 -8.25
C GLU A 385 -19.13 -18.02 -8.61
N ILE A 386 -17.79 -17.96 -8.60
CA ILE A 386 -16.91 -19.11 -8.79
C ILE A 386 -15.92 -19.22 -7.64
N PRO A 387 -15.41 -20.43 -7.34
CA PRO A 387 -14.35 -20.58 -6.37
C PRO A 387 -13.15 -19.71 -6.72
N GLY A 388 -12.53 -19.10 -5.72
CA GLY A 388 -11.31 -18.35 -5.89
C GLY A 388 -10.13 -19.25 -6.25
N ARG A 389 -8.92 -18.72 -6.14
CA ARG A 389 -7.70 -19.46 -6.47
C ARG A 389 -7.52 -20.66 -5.53
N ILE A 390 -7.13 -21.80 -6.11
CA ILE A 390 -6.75 -22.99 -5.35
C ILE A 390 -5.43 -22.70 -4.62
N GLU A 391 -5.42 -22.93 -3.32
CA GLU A 391 -4.24 -22.92 -2.45
C GLU A 391 -4.02 -24.31 -1.88
N TYR A 392 -2.80 -24.84 -2.04
CA TYR A 392 -2.42 -26.12 -1.48
C TYR A 392 -1.99 -25.95 -0.02
N GLU A 393 -2.52 -26.78 0.85
CA GLU A 393 -2.04 -26.86 2.23
C GLU A 393 -0.80 -27.74 2.28
N TYR A 394 0.23 -27.31 3.01
CA TYR A 394 1.47 -28.06 3.14
C TYR A 394 1.54 -28.74 4.50
N ALA A 395 2.00 -30.00 4.52
CA ALA A 395 2.12 -30.79 5.74
C ALA A 395 3.21 -30.23 6.67
N GLN A 396 4.30 -29.70 6.09
CA GLN A 396 5.40 -29.11 6.82
C GLN A 396 5.47 -27.61 6.51
N ASN A 397 5.50 -26.81 7.58
CA ASN A 397 5.62 -25.35 7.47
C ASN A 397 6.69 -24.85 8.44
N MET A 398 7.30 -23.72 8.13
CA MET A 398 8.30 -23.07 8.96
C MET A 398 8.02 -21.57 9.15
N LEU A 399 8.63 -20.99 10.17
CA LEU A 399 8.58 -19.55 10.40
C LEU A 399 9.53 -18.82 9.44
N PHE A 400 9.08 -17.69 8.91
CA PHE A 400 9.86 -16.81 8.03
C PHE A 400 10.57 -17.59 6.91
N PRO A 401 9.85 -18.34 6.06
CA PRO A 401 10.45 -19.20 5.05
C PRO A 401 11.11 -18.38 3.95
N ARG A 402 12.44 -18.47 3.88
CA ARG A 402 13.24 -17.81 2.83
C ARG A 402 13.56 -18.73 1.69
N MET A 403 13.70 -20.03 1.99
CA MET A 403 13.90 -21.10 1.02
C MET A 403 12.58 -21.83 0.72
N TYR A 404 11.62 -21.13 0.14
CA TYR A 404 10.23 -21.64 -0.03
C TYR A 404 9.97 -22.30 -1.38
N SER A 405 10.74 -22.00 -2.42
CA SER A 405 10.47 -22.43 -3.79
C SER A 405 11.14 -23.77 -4.13
N SER A 406 10.35 -24.78 -4.46
CA SER A 406 10.88 -26.08 -4.90
C SER A 406 11.69 -25.99 -6.20
N GLN A 407 11.44 -24.99 -7.03
CA GLN A 407 12.18 -24.77 -8.29
C GLN A 407 13.62 -24.33 -8.06
N HIS A 408 13.91 -23.69 -6.90
CA HIS A 408 15.23 -23.16 -6.55
C HIS A 408 16.00 -24.02 -5.54
N ALA A 409 15.64 -25.29 -5.38
CA ALA A 409 16.27 -26.17 -4.40
C ALA A 409 17.80 -26.30 -4.59
N ARG A 410 18.28 -26.34 -5.84
CA ARG A 410 19.72 -26.43 -6.16
C ARG A 410 20.47 -25.15 -5.80
N GLU A 411 19.88 -24.00 -6.07
CA GLU A 411 20.45 -22.70 -5.73
C GLU A 411 20.54 -22.51 -4.22
N TYR A 412 19.53 -22.95 -3.46
CA TYR A 412 19.58 -22.92 -2.00
C TYR A 412 20.74 -23.76 -1.45
N GLN A 413 20.94 -24.95 -1.98
CA GLN A 413 22.07 -25.82 -1.59
C GLN A 413 23.44 -25.24 -1.95
N ALA A 414 23.53 -24.49 -3.06
CA ALA A 414 24.78 -23.81 -3.43
C ALA A 414 25.15 -22.67 -2.48
N TRP A 415 24.17 -22.04 -1.83
CA TRP A 415 24.39 -20.93 -0.89
C TRP A 415 24.55 -21.37 0.56
N VAL A 416 23.89 -22.47 0.92
CA VAL A 416 23.91 -23.00 2.28
C VAL A 416 24.10 -24.51 2.21
N ASP A 417 25.09 -25.04 2.94
CA ASP A 417 25.24 -26.47 3.11
C ASP A 417 24.06 -26.99 3.96
N ILE A 418 22.99 -27.40 3.26
CA ILE A 418 21.76 -27.85 3.88
C ILE A 418 21.88 -29.32 4.22
N LYS A 419 21.94 -29.62 5.52
CA LYS A 419 21.88 -30.98 6.06
C LYS A 419 20.45 -31.41 6.30
N GLY A 420 19.64 -30.45 6.76
CA GLY A 420 18.23 -30.63 7.05
C GLY A 420 17.99 -31.54 8.26
N GLU A 421 16.73 -31.82 8.48
CA GLU A 421 16.22 -32.80 9.44
C GLU A 421 15.12 -33.63 8.80
N ASP A 422 15.09 -34.94 9.12
CA ASP A 422 14.06 -35.82 8.58
C ASP A 422 12.78 -35.70 9.41
N VAL A 423 11.72 -35.27 8.76
CA VAL A 423 10.39 -35.06 9.36
C VAL A 423 9.40 -36.07 8.77
N PRO A 424 8.60 -36.75 9.61
CA PRO A 424 7.63 -37.71 9.12
C PRO A 424 6.52 -37.01 8.30
N TYR A 425 6.13 -37.65 7.20
CA TYR A 425 5.06 -37.21 6.32
C TYR A 425 4.13 -38.41 6.06
N ASP A 426 2.85 -38.24 6.34
CA ASP A 426 1.83 -39.26 6.03
C ASP A 426 1.38 -39.12 4.58
N GLN A 427 1.77 -40.10 3.77
CA GLN A 427 1.31 -40.24 2.39
C GLN A 427 0.14 -41.23 2.35
N CYS A 428 -1.01 -40.80 2.82
CA CYS A 428 -2.25 -41.59 2.86
C CYS A 428 -2.09 -42.96 3.56
N GLY A 429 -1.58 -42.94 4.78
CA GLY A 429 -1.36 -44.13 5.61
C GLY A 429 0.01 -44.76 5.47
N GLN A 430 0.85 -44.26 4.55
CA GLN A 430 2.25 -44.65 4.42
C GLN A 430 3.15 -43.54 4.96
N MET A 431 3.85 -43.80 6.04
CA MET A 431 4.81 -42.83 6.62
C MET A 431 6.08 -42.79 5.80
N VAL A 432 6.42 -41.61 5.26
CA VAL A 432 7.64 -41.34 4.50
C VAL A 432 8.43 -40.24 5.23
N MET A 433 9.76 -40.34 5.26
CA MET A 433 10.60 -39.29 5.81
C MET A 433 10.93 -38.26 4.74
N VAL A 434 10.72 -36.98 5.04
CA VAL A 434 11.03 -35.84 4.16
C VAL A 434 12.12 -35.03 4.81
N ASN A 435 13.24 -34.82 4.13
CA ASN A 435 14.32 -33.98 4.62
C ASN A 435 13.94 -32.51 4.47
N MET A 436 13.76 -31.83 5.61
CA MET A 436 13.38 -30.43 5.71
C MET A 436 14.58 -29.56 6.09
N PRO A 437 14.77 -28.37 5.48
CA PRO A 437 15.78 -27.46 5.98
C PRO A 437 15.46 -27.02 7.40
N THR A 438 16.47 -26.97 8.24
CA THR A 438 16.33 -26.45 9.61
C THR A 438 16.04 -24.95 9.61
N GLN A 439 15.42 -24.45 10.69
CA GLN A 439 15.18 -23.01 10.83
C GLN A 439 16.49 -22.20 10.80
N TRP A 440 17.59 -22.77 11.29
CA TRP A 440 18.90 -22.11 11.25
C TRP A 440 19.46 -22.00 9.83
N GLU A 441 19.37 -23.04 9.04
CA GLU A 441 19.78 -23.02 7.62
C GLU A 441 18.98 -22.00 6.82
N ASN A 442 17.67 -21.90 7.07
CA ASN A 442 16.81 -20.92 6.48
C ASN A 442 17.22 -19.46 6.85
N ILE A 443 17.54 -19.20 8.11
CA ILE A 443 18.06 -17.91 8.57
C ILE A 443 19.45 -17.64 8.00
N LYS A 444 20.33 -18.64 7.93
CA LYS A 444 21.64 -18.51 7.30
C LYS A 444 21.52 -18.08 5.84
N PHE A 445 20.59 -18.69 5.08
CA PHE A 445 20.31 -18.28 3.70
C PHE A 445 19.86 -16.81 3.62
N PHE A 446 18.99 -16.35 4.53
CA PHE A 446 18.59 -14.96 4.58
C PHE A 446 19.79 -14.02 4.72
N PHE A 447 20.69 -14.28 5.65
CA PHE A 447 21.84 -13.40 5.87
C PHE A 447 22.90 -13.51 4.78
N THR A 448 23.23 -14.71 4.31
CA THR A 448 24.31 -14.92 3.33
C THR A 448 23.90 -14.51 1.91
N TYR A 449 22.73 -14.94 1.49
CA TYR A 449 22.26 -14.67 0.13
C TYR A 449 21.43 -13.40 0.06
N GLN A 450 20.29 -13.31 0.78
CA GLN A 450 19.34 -12.22 0.56
C GLN A 450 19.87 -10.89 1.08
N LEU A 451 20.47 -10.85 2.27
CA LEU A 451 20.98 -9.62 2.85
C LEU A 451 22.38 -9.28 2.30
N ASN A 452 23.32 -10.22 2.37
CA ASN A 452 24.71 -9.93 1.97
C ASN A 452 24.87 -9.87 0.44
N TRP A 453 24.57 -10.96 -0.25
CA TRP A 453 24.80 -11.04 -1.70
C TRP A 453 23.80 -10.21 -2.50
N MET A 454 22.49 -10.33 -2.24
CA MET A 454 21.49 -9.59 -3.01
C MET A 454 21.44 -8.12 -2.60
N TYR A 455 21.16 -7.83 -1.32
CA TYR A 455 20.89 -6.45 -0.91
C TYR A 455 22.18 -5.60 -0.89
N TRP A 456 23.22 -6.00 -0.11
CA TRP A 456 24.43 -5.18 0.02
C TRP A 456 25.20 -5.06 -1.28
N ARG A 457 25.39 -6.14 -2.03
CA ARG A 457 26.06 -6.07 -3.33
C ARG A 457 25.32 -5.17 -4.30
N TYR A 458 24.00 -5.32 -4.42
CA TYR A 458 23.17 -4.49 -5.31
C TYR A 458 23.19 -3.02 -4.88
N PHE A 459 23.12 -2.73 -3.58
CA PHE A 459 23.27 -1.37 -3.06
C PHE A 459 24.63 -0.77 -3.41
N MET A 460 25.70 -1.53 -3.19
CA MET A 460 27.06 -1.04 -3.46
C MET A 460 27.34 -0.80 -4.95
N TRP A 461 26.71 -1.52 -5.86
CA TRP A 461 26.83 -1.26 -7.30
C TRP A 461 26.46 0.17 -7.72
N ASN A 462 25.62 0.84 -6.96
CA ASN A 462 25.29 2.22 -7.22
C ASN A 462 26.47 3.20 -7.03
N PHE A 463 27.51 2.80 -6.27
CA PHE A 463 28.58 3.69 -5.84
C PHE A 463 29.99 3.13 -6.05
N ALA A 464 30.15 1.82 -6.13
CA ALA A 464 31.44 1.13 -6.14
C ALA A 464 31.39 -0.10 -7.06
N GLY A 465 30.94 0.08 -8.29
CA GLY A 465 30.71 -0.94 -9.30
C GLY A 465 31.87 -1.86 -9.62
#